data_7b32e0dabb131e697f5992c07d49f686
#
_entry.id   7b32e0dabb131e697f5992c07d49f686
#
_cell.length_a   1.000
_cell.length_b   1.000
_cell.length_c   1.000
_cell.angle_alpha   90.00
_cell.angle_beta   90.00
_cell.angle_gamma   90.00
#
_symmetry.space_group_name_H-M   'P 1'
#
loop_
_entity.id
_entity.type
_entity.pdbx_description
1 polymer ?
#
loop_
_entity_poly.entity_id
_entity_poly.type
_entity_poly.pdbx_seq_one_letter_code
_entity_poly.pdbx_strand_id
1 'polypeptide(L)'
;LSDGVRKASAGVDTFASGMTKLNGGAQRLTDGTGKFSGELASGTKKVPTYSQNDRTKLADVVSAPVNGNGPAIATSVAAVAVLLILGAWIAALATWLVARTVPSRALSSARSTLGLLARTMSVGVIVTVAVSIGLTVIAAVALGLSVPRSIGLGGLLLLVGAMFGLVNHALAAWLHGPGRLISVVLVTVSVAAGLASTVPAPVHWGDAVSPLRPALQAVQAVVAGNS
;
A
#
# COMPACT_ATOMS: atom_id res chain seq x y z
N LEU A 1 32.11 28.48 -75.97
CA LEU A 1 30.64 28.45 -75.98
C LEU A 1 30.08 27.11 -75.54
N SER A 2 30.64 26.00 -76.03
CA SER A 2 30.19 24.59 -75.67
C SER A 2 30.31 24.25 -74.22
N ASP A 3 31.34 24.75 -73.52
CA ASP A 3 31.50 24.47 -72.07
C ASP A 3 30.48 25.23 -71.21
N GLY A 4 30.14 26.44 -71.59
CA GLY A 4 29.11 27.21 -70.92
C GLY A 4 27.72 26.55 -71.03
N VAL A 5 27.40 26.04 -72.24
CA VAL A 5 26.14 25.34 -72.49
C VAL A 5 26.07 24.03 -71.67
N ARG A 6 27.16 23.26 -71.60
CA ARG A 6 27.22 22.03 -70.79
C ARG A 6 27.01 22.32 -69.29
N LYS A 7 27.65 23.35 -68.76
CA LYS A 7 27.46 23.79 -67.36
C LYS A 7 26.03 24.26 -67.11
N ALA A 8 25.45 24.99 -68.05
CA ALA A 8 24.06 25.39 -67.92
C ALA A 8 23.09 24.20 -67.93
N SER A 9 23.31 23.21 -68.81
CA SER A 9 22.50 21.98 -68.83
C SER A 9 22.62 21.19 -67.52
N ALA A 10 23.85 20.98 -67.01
CA ALA A 10 24.06 20.30 -65.71
C ALA A 10 23.39 21.08 -64.54
N GLY A 11 23.37 22.41 -64.63
CA GLY A 11 22.65 23.24 -63.63
C GLY A 11 21.13 23.03 -63.67
N VAL A 12 20.57 22.93 -64.88
CA VAL A 12 19.14 22.63 -65.07
C VAL A 12 18.77 21.26 -64.53
N ASP A 13 19.61 20.24 -64.81
CA ASP A 13 19.38 18.89 -64.30
C ASP A 13 19.46 18.80 -62.76
N THR A 14 20.41 19.55 -62.19
CA THR A 14 20.51 19.66 -60.71
C THR A 14 19.28 20.37 -60.12
N PHE A 15 18.81 21.44 -60.78
CA PHE A 15 17.58 22.16 -60.36
C PHE A 15 16.36 21.24 -60.48
N ALA A 16 16.18 20.52 -61.56
CA ALA A 16 15.09 19.59 -61.76
C ALA A 16 15.07 18.50 -60.65
N SER A 17 16.27 17.94 -60.34
CA SER A 17 16.44 17.00 -59.22
C SER A 17 16.05 17.61 -57.86
N GLY A 18 16.44 18.88 -57.63
CA GLY A 18 16.09 19.61 -56.42
C GLY A 18 14.58 19.82 -56.30
N MET A 19 13.92 20.18 -57.37
CA MET A 19 12.45 20.34 -57.44
C MET A 19 11.72 19.03 -57.16
N THR A 20 12.21 17.92 -57.69
CA THR A 20 11.65 16.58 -57.41
C THR A 20 11.77 16.21 -55.94
N LYS A 21 12.94 16.48 -55.32
CA LYS A 21 13.15 16.24 -53.87
C LYS A 21 12.27 17.15 -53.03
N LEU A 22 12.09 18.41 -53.41
CA LEU A 22 11.23 19.36 -52.71
C LEU A 22 9.76 18.89 -52.77
N ASN A 23 9.29 18.47 -53.93
CA ASN A 23 7.94 17.92 -54.08
C ASN A 23 7.73 16.68 -53.22
N GLY A 24 8.70 15.76 -53.21
CA GLY A 24 8.66 14.58 -52.33
C GLY A 24 8.69 14.93 -50.84
N GLY A 25 9.42 15.99 -50.48
CA GLY A 25 9.42 16.51 -49.11
C GLY A 25 8.06 17.12 -48.71
N ALA A 26 7.45 17.88 -49.60
CA ALA A 26 6.13 18.46 -49.40
C ALA A 26 5.03 17.39 -49.23
N GLN A 27 5.08 16.34 -50.04
CA GLN A 27 4.16 15.21 -49.92
C GLN A 27 4.32 14.51 -48.55
N ARG A 28 5.56 14.23 -48.12
CA ARG A 28 5.82 13.62 -46.79
C ARG A 28 5.32 14.50 -45.65
N LEU A 29 5.45 15.81 -45.76
CA LEU A 29 4.93 16.77 -44.77
C LEU A 29 3.41 16.73 -44.74
N THR A 30 2.73 16.68 -45.88
CA THR A 30 1.28 16.55 -45.97
C THR A 30 0.78 15.25 -45.32
N ASP A 31 1.44 14.13 -45.64
CA ASP A 31 1.12 12.81 -45.06
C ASP A 31 1.36 12.79 -43.55
N GLY A 32 2.49 13.37 -43.11
CA GLY A 32 2.84 13.50 -41.71
C GLY A 32 1.84 14.33 -40.91
N THR A 33 1.41 15.46 -41.44
CA THR A 33 0.37 16.31 -40.82
C THR A 33 -0.99 15.63 -40.79
N GLY A 34 -1.33 14.90 -41.85
CA GLY A 34 -2.54 14.09 -41.88
C GLY A 34 -2.56 12.99 -40.80
N LYS A 35 -1.46 12.24 -40.67
CA LYS A 35 -1.31 11.25 -39.60
C LYS A 35 -1.38 11.87 -38.22
N PHE A 36 -0.65 12.94 -37.97
CA PHE A 36 -0.67 13.65 -36.69
C PHE A 36 -2.08 14.13 -36.31
N SER A 37 -2.80 14.74 -37.30
CA SER A 37 -4.20 15.16 -37.09
C SER A 37 -5.11 13.96 -36.72
N GLY A 38 -4.95 12.81 -37.40
CA GLY A 38 -5.71 11.61 -37.13
C GLY A 38 -5.40 11.01 -35.75
N GLU A 39 -4.13 10.98 -35.38
CA GLU A 39 -3.70 10.49 -34.05
C GLU A 39 -4.19 11.42 -32.92
N LEU A 40 -4.15 12.75 -33.15
CA LEU A 40 -4.67 13.70 -32.19
C LEU A 40 -6.18 13.56 -32.00
N ALA A 41 -6.93 13.41 -33.12
CA ALA A 41 -8.37 13.16 -33.05
C ALA A 41 -8.73 11.83 -32.39
N SER A 42 -7.89 10.79 -32.55
CA SER A 42 -8.03 9.52 -31.87
C SER A 42 -7.64 9.62 -30.39
N GLY A 43 -6.63 10.40 -30.06
CA GLY A 43 -6.19 10.70 -28.71
C GLY A 43 -7.27 11.42 -27.89
N THR A 44 -7.91 12.43 -28.47
CA THR A 44 -9.00 13.17 -27.81
C THR A 44 -10.21 12.28 -27.47
N LYS A 45 -10.50 11.26 -28.28
CA LYS A 45 -11.56 10.29 -28.00
C LYS A 45 -11.20 9.31 -26.85
N LYS A 46 -9.91 9.13 -26.57
CA LYS A 46 -9.42 8.28 -25.46
C LYS A 46 -9.27 9.03 -24.14
N VAL A 47 -9.33 10.36 -24.16
CA VAL A 47 -9.34 11.15 -22.93
C VAL A 47 -10.68 10.94 -22.23
N PRO A 48 -10.68 10.45 -20.98
CA PRO A 48 -11.91 10.26 -20.23
C PRO A 48 -12.64 11.60 -20.09
N THR A 49 -13.81 11.72 -20.66
CA THR A 49 -14.70 12.87 -20.42
C THR A 49 -15.44 12.62 -19.12
N TYR A 50 -15.06 13.35 -18.10
CA TYR A 50 -15.77 13.32 -16.84
C TYR A 50 -17.18 13.90 -17.03
N SER A 51 -18.19 13.19 -16.55
CA SER A 51 -19.56 13.70 -16.49
C SER A 51 -19.63 14.94 -15.60
N GLN A 52 -20.70 15.74 -15.73
CA GLN A 52 -20.89 16.91 -14.87
C GLN A 52 -20.85 16.53 -13.38
N ASN A 53 -21.44 15.39 -13.02
CA ASN A 53 -21.41 14.83 -11.68
C ASN A 53 -19.99 14.46 -11.21
N ASP A 54 -19.17 13.88 -12.10
CA ASP A 54 -17.80 13.53 -11.76
C ASP A 54 -16.93 14.78 -11.60
N ARG A 55 -17.16 15.80 -12.42
CA ARG A 55 -16.49 17.11 -12.30
C ARG A 55 -16.83 17.79 -10.97
N THR A 56 -18.08 17.74 -10.54
CA THR A 56 -18.49 18.30 -9.24
C THR A 56 -17.85 17.54 -8.10
N LYS A 57 -17.88 16.21 -8.14
CA LYS A 57 -17.20 15.38 -7.14
C LYS A 57 -15.69 15.60 -7.09
N LEU A 58 -15.04 15.72 -8.25
CA LEU A 58 -13.62 16.05 -8.33
C LEU A 58 -13.33 17.46 -7.81
N ALA A 59 -14.19 18.44 -8.15
CA ALA A 59 -14.07 19.79 -7.63
C ALA A 59 -14.23 19.83 -6.11
N ASP A 60 -15.19 19.08 -5.55
CA ASP A 60 -15.36 18.95 -4.09
C ASP A 60 -14.16 18.33 -3.41
N VAL A 61 -13.57 17.26 -4.00
CA VAL A 61 -12.36 16.62 -3.47
C VAL A 61 -11.13 17.53 -3.57
N VAL A 62 -11.00 18.30 -4.65
CA VAL A 62 -9.86 19.22 -4.86
C VAL A 62 -10.00 20.51 -4.06
N SER A 63 -11.23 21.04 -3.92
CA SER A 63 -11.48 22.27 -3.15
C SER A 63 -11.50 22.05 -1.64
N ALA A 64 -11.80 20.82 -1.20
CA ALA A 64 -11.80 20.44 0.21
C ALA A 64 -11.02 19.14 0.41
N PRO A 65 -9.71 19.09 0.10
CA PRO A 65 -8.90 17.89 0.22
C PRO A 65 -8.79 17.40 1.66
N VAL A 66 -9.04 18.27 2.61
CA VAL A 66 -9.16 17.96 4.04
C VAL A 66 -10.17 18.91 4.64
N ASN A 67 -11.39 18.49 4.80
CA ASN A 67 -12.32 19.15 5.74
C ASN A 67 -11.86 18.84 7.16
N GLY A 68 -10.75 19.47 7.55
CA GLY A 68 -10.08 19.24 8.82
C GLY A 68 -10.60 20.14 9.89
N ASN A 69 -11.74 19.83 10.49
CA ASN A 69 -12.06 20.25 11.85
C ASN A 69 -11.64 19.21 12.89
N GLY A 70 -10.70 18.34 12.55
CA GLY A 70 -10.08 17.35 13.45
C GLY A 70 -8.59 17.26 13.19
N PRO A 71 -7.80 16.66 14.10
CA PRO A 71 -6.37 16.49 13.90
C PRO A 71 -6.12 15.72 12.58
N ALA A 72 -5.32 16.32 11.72
CA ALA A 72 -5.15 16.02 10.29
C ALA A 72 -4.64 14.59 9.93
N ILE A 73 -4.62 13.64 10.86
CA ILE A 73 -3.96 12.33 10.68
C ILE A 73 -4.96 11.17 10.54
N ALA A 74 -6.26 11.33 10.81
CA ALA A 74 -7.08 10.14 11.04
C ALA A 74 -8.51 10.14 10.49
N THR A 75 -8.80 10.82 9.41
CA THR A 75 -10.18 10.85 8.92
C THR A 75 -10.58 9.71 7.99
N SER A 76 -9.64 8.89 7.52
CA SER A 76 -10.00 7.71 6.74
C SER A 76 -10.03 6.45 7.62
N VAL A 77 -11.14 5.72 7.58
CA VAL A 77 -11.30 4.40 8.23
C VAL A 77 -10.11 3.49 7.91
N ALA A 78 -9.59 3.57 6.68
CA ALA A 78 -8.44 2.79 6.25
C ALA A 78 -7.16 3.16 7.02
N ALA A 79 -6.87 4.44 7.22
CA ALA A 79 -5.69 4.88 7.95
C ALA A 79 -5.74 4.46 9.42
N VAL A 80 -6.91 4.62 10.07
CA VAL A 80 -7.08 4.17 11.47
C VAL A 80 -6.90 2.65 11.57
N ALA A 81 -7.50 1.88 10.68
CA ALA A 81 -7.35 0.43 10.68
C ALA A 81 -5.87 -0.01 10.52
N VAL A 82 -5.12 0.64 9.62
CA VAL A 82 -3.67 0.39 9.46
C VAL A 82 -2.92 0.68 10.76
N LEU A 83 -3.19 1.83 11.40
CA LEU A 83 -2.52 2.19 12.67
C LEU A 83 -2.85 1.21 13.80
N LEU A 84 -4.11 0.74 13.90
CA LEU A 84 -4.52 -0.24 14.90
C LEU A 84 -3.81 -1.58 14.71
N ILE A 85 -3.78 -2.10 13.49
CA ILE A 85 -3.13 -3.37 13.15
C ILE A 85 -1.62 -3.27 13.32
N LEU A 86 -1.01 -2.19 12.87
CA LEU A 86 0.41 -1.93 13.02
C LEU A 86 0.79 -1.83 14.52
N GLY A 87 0.01 -1.08 15.30
CA GLY A 87 0.20 -0.97 16.75
C GLY A 87 0.12 -2.32 17.46
N ALA A 88 -0.87 -3.15 17.12
CA ALA A 88 -1.01 -4.50 17.66
C ALA A 88 0.18 -5.41 17.29
N TRP A 89 0.66 -5.35 16.03
CA TRP A 89 1.83 -6.13 15.60
C TRP A 89 3.11 -5.69 16.29
N ILE A 90 3.37 -4.37 16.35
CA ILE A 90 4.57 -3.82 17.01
C ILE A 90 4.57 -4.17 18.50
N ALA A 91 3.42 -4.10 19.17
CA ALA A 91 3.32 -4.50 20.58
C ALA A 91 3.62 -6.00 20.78
N ALA A 92 3.11 -6.87 19.89
CA ALA A 92 3.41 -8.29 19.91
C ALA A 92 4.91 -8.55 19.67
N LEU A 93 5.51 -7.89 18.68
CA LEU A 93 6.94 -7.98 18.40
C LEU A 93 7.78 -7.48 19.59
N ALA A 94 7.47 -6.32 20.15
CA ALA A 94 8.19 -5.73 21.28
C ALA A 94 8.13 -6.64 22.52
N THR A 95 6.99 -7.28 22.77
CA THR A 95 6.84 -8.25 23.86
C THR A 95 7.87 -9.37 23.75
N TRP A 96 8.06 -9.94 22.56
CA TRP A 96 8.99 -11.06 22.35
C TRP A 96 10.43 -10.63 22.06
N LEU A 97 10.67 -9.34 21.87
CA LEU A 97 12.02 -8.76 21.91
C LEU A 97 12.56 -8.70 23.35
N VAL A 98 11.69 -8.35 24.29
CA VAL A 98 12.06 -8.16 25.71
C VAL A 98 11.89 -9.44 26.51
N ALA A 99 10.77 -10.16 26.33
CA ALA A 99 10.49 -11.39 27.02
C ALA A 99 11.31 -12.56 26.45
N ARG A 100 11.96 -13.32 27.31
CA ARG A 100 12.64 -14.56 26.92
C ARG A 100 11.59 -15.62 26.60
N THR A 101 11.64 -16.17 25.41
CA THR A 101 10.71 -17.23 24.93
C THR A 101 10.87 -18.54 25.73
N VAL A 102 12.08 -18.85 26.16
CA VAL A 102 12.37 -20.03 26.99
C VAL A 102 13.25 -19.61 28.17
N PRO A 103 12.76 -19.63 29.40
CA PRO A 103 13.60 -19.37 30.56
C PRO A 103 14.60 -20.53 30.76
N SER A 104 15.87 -20.19 30.95
CA SER A 104 16.97 -21.14 31.10
C SER A 104 16.75 -22.14 32.25
N ARG A 105 15.92 -21.78 33.25
CA ARG A 105 15.52 -22.64 34.38
C ARG A 105 14.40 -23.61 34.04
N ALA A 106 13.78 -23.53 32.87
CA ALA A 106 12.69 -24.42 32.48
C ALA A 106 13.18 -25.85 32.24
N LEU A 107 14.42 -26.00 31.78
CA LEU A 107 15.03 -27.32 31.49
C LEU A 107 15.39 -28.13 32.75
N SER A 108 15.45 -27.50 33.93
CA SER A 108 15.76 -28.13 35.20
C SER A 108 14.56 -28.26 36.14
N SER A 109 13.36 -27.88 35.70
CA SER A 109 12.16 -27.92 36.56
C SER A 109 11.34 -29.17 36.32
N ALA A 110 10.91 -29.82 37.41
CA ALA A 110 9.99 -30.97 37.41
C ALA A 110 8.52 -30.59 37.11
N ARG A 111 8.27 -29.37 36.57
CA ARG A 111 6.92 -28.88 36.27
C ARG A 111 6.43 -29.38 34.91
N SER A 112 5.12 -29.56 34.80
CA SER A 112 4.49 -29.95 33.53
C SER A 112 4.76 -28.95 32.44
N THR A 113 4.94 -29.41 31.22
CA THR A 113 5.18 -28.57 30.00
C THR A 113 4.10 -27.50 29.82
N LEU A 114 2.84 -27.83 30.12
CA LEU A 114 1.71 -26.89 30.07
C LEU A 114 1.85 -25.75 31.08
N GLY A 115 2.31 -26.02 32.32
CA GLY A 115 2.52 -24.97 33.32
C GLY A 115 3.66 -24.00 32.96
N LEU A 116 4.71 -24.51 32.30
CA LEU A 116 5.79 -23.70 31.81
C LEU A 116 5.34 -22.82 30.61
N LEU A 117 4.58 -23.41 29.69
CA LEU A 117 4.01 -22.68 28.56
C LEU A 117 3.05 -21.57 29.02
N ALA A 118 2.13 -21.90 29.96
CA ALA A 118 1.21 -20.88 30.49
C ALA A 118 1.94 -19.70 31.14
N ARG A 119 3.02 -19.96 31.86
CA ARG A 119 3.81 -18.91 32.50
C ARG A 119 4.60 -18.06 31.49
N THR A 120 5.16 -18.66 30.45
CA THR A 120 5.84 -17.89 29.40
C THR A 120 4.86 -17.08 28.58
N MET A 121 3.66 -17.62 28.30
CA MET A 121 2.60 -16.93 27.56
C MET A 121 1.90 -15.85 28.37
N SER A 122 1.90 -15.89 29.71
CA SER A 122 1.15 -14.93 30.54
C SER A 122 1.54 -13.48 30.28
N VAL A 123 2.81 -13.19 30.07
CA VAL A 123 3.30 -11.84 29.72
C VAL A 123 2.72 -11.40 28.39
N GLY A 124 2.75 -12.26 27.38
CA GLY A 124 2.16 -11.97 26.07
C GLY A 124 0.66 -11.71 26.15
N VAL A 125 -0.07 -12.50 26.92
CA VAL A 125 -1.51 -12.34 27.13
C VAL A 125 -1.81 -11.00 27.83
N ILE A 126 -1.13 -10.66 28.90
CA ILE A 126 -1.34 -9.39 29.63
C ILE A 126 -1.08 -8.21 28.71
N VAL A 127 0.02 -8.21 27.97
CA VAL A 127 0.35 -7.13 27.00
C VAL A 127 -0.70 -7.06 25.92
N THR A 128 -1.11 -8.19 25.34
CA THR A 128 -2.15 -8.22 24.30
C THR A 128 -3.45 -7.60 24.80
N VAL A 129 -3.92 -7.97 25.99
CA VAL A 129 -5.15 -7.42 26.59
C VAL A 129 -5.01 -5.92 26.80
N ALA A 130 -3.93 -5.47 27.42
CA ALA A 130 -3.70 -4.05 27.71
C ALA A 130 -3.63 -3.20 26.42
N VAL A 131 -2.90 -3.68 25.41
CA VAL A 131 -2.78 -3.00 24.12
C VAL A 131 -4.11 -2.99 23.37
N SER A 132 -4.85 -4.10 23.33
CA SER A 132 -6.15 -4.17 22.67
C SER A 132 -7.17 -3.22 23.31
N ILE A 133 -7.19 -3.12 24.63
CA ILE A 133 -8.02 -2.13 25.33
C ILE A 133 -7.60 -0.70 24.97
N GLY A 134 -6.31 -0.39 25.06
CA GLY A 134 -5.79 0.94 24.74
C GLY A 134 -6.10 1.36 23.29
N LEU A 135 -5.83 0.49 22.32
CA LEU A 135 -6.15 0.75 20.91
C LEU A 135 -7.65 0.91 20.66
N THR A 136 -8.48 0.10 21.35
CA THR A 136 -9.96 0.23 21.26
C THR A 136 -10.43 1.57 21.78
N VAL A 137 -9.94 1.99 22.94
CA VAL A 137 -10.30 3.31 23.53
C VAL A 137 -9.87 4.45 22.62
N ILE A 138 -8.64 4.41 22.11
CA ILE A 138 -8.14 5.42 21.16
C ILE A 138 -9.03 5.49 19.91
N ALA A 139 -9.36 4.34 19.32
CA ALA A 139 -10.21 4.27 18.14
C ALA A 139 -11.64 4.74 18.43
N ALA A 140 -12.21 4.36 19.57
CA ALA A 140 -13.55 4.75 19.97
C ALA A 140 -13.67 6.28 20.13
N VAL A 141 -12.67 6.90 20.75
CA VAL A 141 -12.63 8.37 20.93
C VAL A 141 -12.36 9.07 19.60
N ALA A 142 -11.38 8.60 18.83
CA ALA A 142 -10.98 9.25 17.57
C ALA A 142 -12.06 9.20 16.49
N LEU A 143 -12.83 8.11 16.43
CA LEU A 143 -13.86 7.88 15.41
C LEU A 143 -15.28 8.08 15.91
N GLY A 144 -15.47 8.39 17.20
CA GLY A 144 -16.82 8.54 17.79
C GLY A 144 -17.65 7.25 17.69
N LEU A 145 -17.02 6.07 17.89
CA LEU A 145 -17.71 4.79 17.75
C LEU A 145 -18.78 4.60 18.81
N SER A 146 -19.90 4.00 18.41
CA SER A 146 -20.93 3.56 19.36
C SER A 146 -20.41 2.44 20.27
N VAL A 147 -20.97 2.31 21.48
CA VAL A 147 -20.55 1.30 22.46
C VAL A 147 -20.55 -0.13 21.89
N PRO A 148 -21.58 -0.60 21.16
CA PRO A 148 -21.56 -1.94 20.57
C PRO A 148 -20.39 -2.14 19.58
N ARG A 149 -20.11 -1.14 18.74
CA ARG A 149 -19.00 -1.18 17.80
C ARG A 149 -17.64 -1.19 18.49
N SER A 150 -17.51 -0.42 19.56
CA SER A 150 -16.28 -0.41 20.36
C SER A 150 -16.02 -1.76 21.02
N ILE A 151 -17.06 -2.43 21.52
CA ILE A 151 -16.95 -3.79 22.08
C ILE A 151 -16.56 -4.78 20.99
N GLY A 152 -17.20 -4.72 19.81
CA GLY A 152 -16.85 -5.57 18.66
C GLY A 152 -15.41 -5.38 18.20
N LEU A 153 -14.97 -4.12 18.09
CA LEU A 153 -13.59 -3.77 17.74
C LEU A 153 -12.61 -4.29 18.80
N GLY A 154 -12.92 -4.13 20.10
CA GLY A 154 -12.10 -4.62 21.20
C GLY A 154 -11.94 -6.13 21.17
N GLY A 155 -13.02 -6.88 20.96
CA GLY A 155 -12.99 -8.34 20.80
C GLY A 155 -12.16 -8.77 19.59
N LEU A 156 -12.30 -8.08 18.45
CA LEU A 156 -11.51 -8.34 17.26
C LEU A 156 -10.02 -8.05 17.49
N LEU A 157 -9.67 -6.92 18.11
CA LEU A 157 -8.29 -6.56 18.41
C LEU A 157 -7.64 -7.52 19.41
N LEU A 158 -8.39 -8.05 20.37
CA LEU A 158 -7.93 -9.12 21.25
C LEU A 158 -7.58 -10.38 20.48
N LEU A 159 -8.43 -10.81 19.57
CA LEU A 159 -8.23 -12.00 18.75
C LEU A 159 -7.03 -11.81 17.80
N VAL A 160 -6.96 -10.69 17.11
CA VAL A 160 -5.85 -10.35 16.22
C VAL A 160 -4.54 -10.22 16.99
N GLY A 161 -4.55 -9.54 18.14
CA GLY A 161 -3.38 -9.40 19.01
C GLY A 161 -2.88 -10.75 19.54
N ALA A 162 -3.78 -11.64 19.92
CA ALA A 162 -3.41 -13.01 20.33
C ALA A 162 -2.77 -13.79 19.16
N MET A 163 -3.35 -13.71 17.96
CA MET A 163 -2.77 -14.32 16.76
C MET A 163 -1.38 -13.76 16.46
N PHE A 164 -1.20 -12.44 16.49
CA PHE A 164 0.10 -11.80 16.29
C PHE A 164 1.12 -12.19 17.37
N GLY A 165 0.66 -12.29 18.63
CA GLY A 165 1.47 -12.77 19.75
C GLY A 165 1.98 -14.19 19.52
N LEU A 166 1.12 -15.09 19.09
CA LEU A 166 1.48 -16.48 18.76
C LEU A 166 2.45 -16.57 17.59
N VAL A 167 2.20 -15.83 16.50
CA VAL A 167 3.09 -15.81 15.33
C VAL A 167 4.48 -15.29 15.72
N ASN A 168 4.56 -14.16 16.42
CA ASN A 168 5.84 -13.60 16.87
C ASN A 168 6.54 -14.51 17.88
N HIS A 169 5.80 -15.16 18.77
CA HIS A 169 6.35 -16.16 19.69
C HIS A 169 6.95 -17.35 18.92
N ALA A 170 6.22 -17.91 17.97
CA ALA A 170 6.69 -19.03 17.16
C ALA A 170 7.96 -18.65 16.37
N LEU A 171 7.97 -17.48 15.72
CA LEU A 171 9.14 -16.98 15.01
C LEU A 171 10.35 -16.80 15.95
N ALA A 172 10.14 -16.23 17.12
CA ALA A 172 11.19 -16.02 18.10
C ALA A 172 11.68 -17.34 18.73
N ALA A 173 10.80 -18.32 18.95
CA ALA A 173 11.14 -19.62 19.53
C ALA A 173 11.86 -20.53 18.53
N TRP A 174 11.44 -20.55 17.27
CA TRP A 174 11.99 -21.44 16.26
C TRP A 174 13.25 -20.90 15.59
N LEU A 175 13.23 -19.63 15.19
CA LEU A 175 14.33 -19.01 14.44
C LEU A 175 15.23 -18.12 15.30
N HIS A 176 14.90 -17.92 16.58
CA HIS A 176 15.70 -17.08 17.49
C HIS A 176 15.92 -15.64 16.93
N GLY A 177 17.17 -15.25 16.69
CA GLY A 177 17.52 -13.94 16.14
C GLY A 177 16.93 -13.65 14.75
N PRO A 178 17.13 -14.53 13.75
CA PRO A 178 16.53 -14.39 12.42
C PRO A 178 15.01 -14.29 12.43
N GLY A 179 14.30 -14.96 13.34
CA GLY A 179 12.84 -14.88 13.42
C GLY A 179 12.33 -13.48 13.72
N ARG A 180 13.06 -12.73 14.53
CA ARG A 180 12.75 -11.32 14.83
C ARG A 180 12.92 -10.41 13.61
N LEU A 181 13.98 -10.64 12.81
CA LEU A 181 14.19 -9.93 11.54
C LEU A 181 13.07 -10.25 10.55
N ILE A 182 12.67 -11.50 10.42
CA ILE A 182 11.53 -11.91 9.56
C ILE A 182 10.25 -11.17 9.98
N SER A 183 9.97 -11.07 11.28
CA SER A 183 8.80 -10.33 11.78
C SER A 183 8.84 -8.84 11.41
N VAL A 184 10.01 -8.20 11.49
CA VAL A 184 10.20 -6.79 11.07
C VAL A 184 10.03 -6.64 9.57
N VAL A 185 10.63 -7.52 8.77
CA VAL A 185 10.49 -7.50 7.31
C VAL A 185 9.03 -7.69 6.91
N LEU A 186 8.32 -8.62 7.55
CA LEU A 186 6.93 -8.94 7.26
C LEU A 186 6.01 -7.74 7.51
N VAL A 187 6.17 -7.01 8.63
CA VAL A 187 5.40 -5.79 8.87
C VAL A 187 5.77 -4.67 7.90
N THR A 188 7.06 -4.50 7.59
CA THR A 188 7.51 -3.47 6.63
C THR A 188 6.93 -3.71 5.24
N VAL A 189 6.97 -4.95 4.75
CA VAL A 189 6.39 -5.35 3.46
C VAL A 189 4.88 -5.12 3.45
N SER A 190 4.18 -5.51 4.52
CA SER A 190 2.72 -5.34 4.60
C SER A 190 2.29 -3.88 4.67
N VAL A 191 3.04 -3.03 5.38
CA VAL A 191 2.80 -1.58 5.41
C VAL A 191 3.07 -0.96 4.05
N ALA A 192 4.19 -1.32 3.41
CA ALA A 192 4.50 -0.84 2.07
C ALA A 192 3.42 -1.24 1.05
N ALA A 193 2.95 -2.49 1.09
CA ALA A 193 1.88 -2.98 0.23
C ALA A 193 0.52 -2.31 0.52
N GLY A 194 0.25 -1.96 1.78
CA GLY A 194 -1.00 -1.30 2.17
C GLY A 194 -1.06 0.19 1.85
N LEU A 195 0.09 0.86 1.77
CA LEU A 195 0.19 2.30 1.53
C LEU A 195 0.53 2.67 0.08
N ALA A 196 1.19 1.78 -0.66
CA ALA A 196 1.58 2.04 -2.03
C ALA A 196 0.45 1.72 -3.01
N SER A 197 0.13 2.67 -3.91
CA SER A 197 -0.84 2.48 -4.98
C SER A 197 -0.34 1.55 -6.10
N THR A 198 0.99 1.43 -6.22
CA THR A 198 1.67 0.55 -7.19
C THR A 198 2.73 -0.26 -6.45
N VAL A 199 2.48 -1.55 -6.29
CA VAL A 199 3.37 -2.45 -5.54
C VAL A 199 4.05 -3.40 -6.53
N PRO A 200 5.39 -3.52 -6.52
CA PRO A 200 6.10 -4.50 -7.33
C PRO A 200 5.66 -5.93 -7.05
N ALA A 201 5.64 -6.80 -8.07
CA ALA A 201 5.18 -8.18 -7.96
C ALA A 201 5.77 -8.98 -6.77
N PRO A 202 7.06 -8.86 -6.41
CA PRO A 202 7.62 -9.57 -5.25
C PRO A 202 6.95 -9.20 -3.92
N VAL A 203 6.51 -7.93 -3.77
CA VAL A 203 5.87 -7.44 -2.54
C VAL A 203 4.44 -7.98 -2.41
N HIS A 204 3.73 -8.18 -3.53
CA HIS A 204 2.42 -8.84 -3.55
C HIS A 204 2.45 -10.26 -2.99
N TRP A 205 3.51 -11.03 -3.27
CA TRP A 205 3.67 -12.38 -2.72
C TRP A 205 3.85 -12.35 -1.19
N GLY A 206 4.64 -11.39 -0.69
CA GLY A 206 4.83 -11.19 0.75
C GLY A 206 3.52 -10.79 1.45
N ASP A 207 2.74 -9.92 0.83
CA ASP A 207 1.43 -9.49 1.36
C ASP A 207 0.39 -10.63 1.37
N ALA A 208 0.38 -11.49 0.35
CA ALA A 208 -0.53 -12.62 0.27
C ALA A 208 -0.32 -13.64 1.41
N VAL A 209 0.91 -13.80 1.90
CA VAL A 209 1.26 -14.70 3.02
C VAL A 209 1.15 -13.98 4.37
N SER A 210 1.04 -12.66 4.37
CA SER A 210 1.01 -11.87 5.59
C SER A 210 -0.31 -12.02 6.36
N PRO A 211 -0.26 -12.27 7.67
CA PRO A 211 -1.45 -12.29 8.51
C PRO A 211 -2.05 -10.90 8.75
N LEU A 212 -1.36 -9.83 8.36
CA LEU A 212 -1.82 -8.45 8.56
C LEU A 212 -2.98 -8.08 7.63
N ARG A 213 -2.99 -8.60 6.40
CA ARG A 213 -4.03 -8.26 5.40
C ARG A 213 -5.45 -8.67 5.83
N PRO A 214 -5.72 -9.92 6.22
CA PRO A 214 -7.05 -10.31 6.70
C PRO A 214 -7.44 -9.58 7.99
N ALA A 215 -6.49 -9.31 8.89
CA ALA A 215 -6.74 -8.53 10.09
C ALA A 215 -7.13 -7.08 9.75
N LEU A 216 -6.48 -6.45 8.77
CA LEU A 216 -6.80 -5.12 8.29
C LEU A 216 -8.22 -5.04 7.71
N GLN A 217 -8.58 -6.01 6.86
CA GLN A 217 -9.92 -6.07 6.28
C GLN A 217 -11.01 -6.25 7.33
N ALA A 218 -10.78 -7.10 8.32
CA ALA A 218 -11.70 -7.33 9.43
C ALA A 218 -11.90 -6.05 10.27
N VAL A 219 -10.82 -5.35 10.62
CA VAL A 219 -10.92 -4.07 11.36
C VAL A 219 -11.64 -3.00 10.54
N GLN A 220 -11.35 -2.89 9.24
CA GLN A 220 -12.04 -1.96 8.35
C GLN A 220 -13.55 -2.24 8.28
N ALA A 221 -13.96 -3.51 8.20
CA ALA A 221 -15.37 -3.90 8.17
C ALA A 221 -16.11 -3.47 9.46
N VAL A 222 -15.52 -3.72 10.63
CA VAL A 222 -16.11 -3.33 11.91
C VAL A 222 -16.17 -1.82 12.07
N VAL A 223 -15.11 -1.10 11.70
CA VAL A 223 -15.07 0.38 11.82
C VAL A 223 -16.00 1.05 10.83
N ALA A 224 -16.10 0.54 9.59
CA ALA A 224 -17.02 1.05 8.57
C ALA A 224 -18.49 0.72 8.86
N GLY A 225 -18.76 -0.21 9.76
CA GLY A 225 -20.13 -0.64 10.09
C GLY A 225 -20.75 -1.60 9.07
N ASN A 226 -19.95 -2.22 8.25
CA ASN A 226 -20.34 -3.24 7.25
C ASN A 226 -20.23 -4.65 7.87
N SER A 227 -20.81 -4.84 9.03
CA SER A 227 -20.91 -6.15 9.70
C SER A 227 -22.29 -6.76 9.58
#